data_affa4028118c4d98dc932b95a3e5590e
#
_entry.id   affa4028118c4d98dc932b95a3e5590e
#
_cell.length_a   1.000
_cell.length_b   1.000
_cell.length_c   1.000
_cell.angle_alpha   90.00
_cell.angle_beta   90.00
_cell.angle_gamma   90.00
#
_symmetry.space_group_name_H-M   'P 1'
#
loop_
_entity.id
_entity.type
_entity.pdbx_description
1 polymer ?
#
loop_
_entity_poly.entity_id
_entity_poly.type
_entity_poly.pdbx_seq_one_letter_code
_entity_poly.pdbx_strand_id
1 'polypeptide(L)'
;MTKMYINGKCVEGKGELMDVICPATGEVIETIRTASVEQADEALQAAQEAFKTWSHTSLNERIGWMMKLKEACLAEKETIVDLMAREGGKSYTEAGNDFNAFINYFGFYSEEAKRIRGSDIVEMGAARGASFNALIKRPLGVVVGYLAWNMPASNVGLKMCPSMASGCTCVLRPSTQTPLAAMKIGELAEKIGMPAGIVNILTGPADVIGKRLSGSRIPAMISVIGSSAVGLEVMNQGATSIKKYSMELGGNAPCIIMPDVNVDEVAKFVANRKVRISGQGCANINRIFVHESLHDEFVEKLVPLVKEIQVGWSKDMPKAMGPLINVHARDRMLALVQDAVDHGAELLYGGVIPELPDELRNGAFFVPAVLDGVTDDMRVAQEEVFGPIYSILTFKDLDEVVARANDTPLGLTGFLFTHDSRVIGRCVEDIEVGELQINSPAGFANVNMPHIGIKQSGLGCDRGAMSLEEYYSVRRVAIQP
;
A
#
# COMPACT_ATOMS: atom_id res chain seq x y z
N MET A 1 5.57 -24.10 13.52
CA MET A 1 5.15 -22.73 13.89
C MET A 1 6.07 -21.74 13.22
N THR A 2 5.50 -20.86 12.43
CA THR A 2 6.22 -19.82 11.69
C THR A 2 6.95 -18.88 12.66
N LYS A 3 8.20 -18.53 12.32
CA LYS A 3 9.11 -17.77 13.19
C LYS A 3 9.29 -16.35 12.66
N MET A 4 9.55 -15.42 13.56
CA MET A 4 9.98 -14.07 13.25
C MET A 4 11.47 -14.05 12.90
N TYR A 5 11.92 -13.07 12.14
CA TYR A 5 13.32 -12.87 11.79
C TYR A 5 13.90 -11.68 12.54
N ILE A 6 14.73 -11.94 13.53
CA ILE A 6 15.34 -10.91 14.38
C ILE A 6 16.83 -11.15 14.47
N ASN A 7 17.64 -10.11 14.24
CA ASN A 7 19.09 -10.14 14.38
C ASN A 7 19.77 -11.31 13.62
N GLY A 8 19.32 -11.55 12.38
CA GLY A 8 19.87 -12.56 11.49
C GLY A 8 19.40 -14.00 11.76
N LYS A 9 18.41 -14.20 12.64
CA LYS A 9 17.90 -15.53 13.02
C LYS A 9 16.39 -15.59 13.05
N CYS A 10 15.85 -16.74 12.67
CA CYS A 10 14.45 -17.08 12.87
C CYS A 10 14.22 -17.50 14.31
N VAL A 11 13.43 -16.73 15.02
CA VAL A 11 13.14 -16.90 16.44
C VAL A 11 11.64 -17.07 16.69
N GLU A 12 11.27 -17.88 17.65
CA GLU A 12 9.89 -17.99 18.09
C GLU A 12 9.49 -16.72 18.86
N GLY A 13 8.25 -16.28 18.66
CA GLY A 13 7.69 -15.18 19.44
C GLY A 13 7.56 -15.54 20.92
N LYS A 14 7.68 -14.54 21.79
CA LYS A 14 7.54 -14.68 23.24
C LYS A 14 6.29 -13.97 23.78
N GLY A 15 5.47 -13.40 22.90
CA GLY A 15 4.19 -12.80 23.23
C GLY A 15 3.04 -13.83 23.23
N GLU A 16 1.84 -13.34 23.05
CA GLU A 16 0.63 -14.14 23.03
C GLU A 16 0.50 -14.99 21.77
N LEU A 17 -0.28 -16.07 21.86
CA LEU A 17 -0.69 -16.85 20.70
C LEU A 17 -1.70 -16.05 19.88
N MET A 18 -1.58 -16.15 18.57
CA MET A 18 -2.45 -15.46 17.62
C MET A 18 -2.74 -16.39 16.44
N ASP A 19 -4.01 -16.53 16.13
CA ASP A 19 -4.47 -17.29 14.98
C ASP A 19 -4.42 -16.41 13.73
N VAL A 20 -3.84 -16.96 12.66
CA VAL A 20 -3.94 -16.41 11.32
C VAL A 20 -5.06 -17.14 10.60
N ILE A 21 -6.09 -16.40 10.22
CA ILE A 21 -7.33 -16.95 9.66
C ILE A 21 -7.30 -16.85 8.14
N CYS A 22 -7.78 -17.89 7.46
CA CYS A 22 -8.06 -17.82 6.03
C CYS A 22 -9.39 -17.07 5.81
N PRO A 23 -9.40 -15.89 5.17
CA PRO A 23 -10.64 -15.15 4.92
C PRO A 23 -11.66 -15.91 4.06
N ALA A 24 -11.19 -16.86 3.25
CA ALA A 24 -12.05 -17.61 2.34
C ALA A 24 -12.80 -18.76 3.04
N THR A 25 -12.19 -19.41 4.02
CA THR A 25 -12.81 -20.56 4.71
C THR A 25 -13.23 -20.25 6.14
N GLY A 26 -12.67 -19.20 6.74
CA GLY A 26 -12.82 -18.90 8.16
C GLY A 26 -11.98 -19.79 9.06
N GLU A 27 -11.16 -20.68 8.50
CA GLU A 27 -10.34 -21.64 9.26
C GLU A 27 -9.00 -21.02 9.66
N VAL A 28 -8.43 -21.53 10.73
CA VAL A 28 -7.07 -21.20 11.18
C VAL A 28 -6.05 -21.81 10.21
N ILE A 29 -5.25 -20.98 9.57
CA ILE A 29 -4.13 -21.42 8.73
C ILE A 29 -2.98 -21.89 9.61
N GLU A 30 -2.64 -21.08 10.60
CA GLU A 30 -1.59 -21.36 11.57
C GLU A 30 -1.79 -20.50 12.83
N THR A 31 -1.47 -21.06 13.99
CA THR A 31 -1.36 -20.30 15.26
C THR A 31 0.11 -19.95 15.46
N ILE A 32 0.43 -18.67 15.55
CA ILE A 32 1.80 -18.18 15.77
C ILE A 32 1.90 -17.46 17.13
N ARG A 33 3.12 -17.34 17.65
CA ARG A 33 3.39 -16.44 18.78
C ARG A 33 3.80 -15.06 18.26
N THR A 34 3.20 -14.03 18.82
CA THR A 34 3.57 -12.64 18.56
C THR A 34 4.92 -12.29 19.23
N ALA A 35 5.52 -11.17 18.85
CA ALA A 35 6.68 -10.64 19.55
C ALA A 35 6.33 -10.24 21.00
N SER A 36 7.30 -10.36 21.90
CA SER A 36 7.26 -9.63 23.16
C SER A 36 7.87 -8.22 22.98
N VAL A 37 7.68 -7.37 24.00
CA VAL A 37 8.28 -6.01 24.03
C VAL A 37 9.80 -6.08 23.98
N GLU A 38 10.41 -7.06 24.68
CA GLU A 38 11.85 -7.28 24.69
C GLU A 38 12.38 -7.70 23.32
N GLN A 39 11.61 -8.50 22.57
CA GLN A 39 11.98 -8.87 21.19
C GLN A 39 11.86 -7.67 20.22
N ALA A 40 10.92 -6.77 20.44
CA ALA A 40 10.85 -5.51 19.70
C ALA A 40 12.06 -4.62 19.99
N ASP A 41 12.49 -4.56 21.24
CA ASP A 41 13.71 -3.84 21.64
C ASP A 41 14.97 -4.49 21.06
N GLU A 42 15.06 -5.82 21.09
CA GLU A 42 16.16 -6.56 20.48
C GLU A 42 16.28 -6.26 18.98
N ALA A 43 15.16 -6.26 18.24
CA ALA A 43 15.13 -5.93 16.83
C ALA A 43 15.61 -4.50 16.54
N LEU A 44 15.17 -3.54 17.33
CA LEU A 44 15.59 -2.13 17.21
C LEU A 44 17.08 -1.96 17.51
N GLN A 45 17.58 -2.59 18.57
CA GLN A 45 19.00 -2.54 18.93
C GLN A 45 19.87 -3.22 17.89
N ALA A 46 19.45 -4.39 17.40
CA ALA A 46 20.13 -5.10 16.32
C ALA A 46 20.22 -4.25 15.04
N ALA A 47 19.12 -3.58 14.68
CA ALA A 47 19.10 -2.66 13.55
C ALA A 47 20.05 -1.46 13.76
N GLN A 48 20.07 -0.89 14.95
CA GLN A 48 20.96 0.22 15.28
C GLN A 48 22.45 -0.19 15.26
N GLU A 49 22.76 -1.36 15.77
CA GLU A 49 24.15 -1.87 15.75
C GLU A 49 24.60 -2.19 14.33
N ALA A 50 23.78 -2.89 13.55
CA ALA A 50 24.06 -3.20 12.16
C ALA A 50 24.22 -1.93 11.30
N PHE A 51 23.50 -0.86 11.58
CA PHE A 51 23.62 0.41 10.86
C PHE A 51 25.04 0.99 10.92
N LYS A 52 25.78 0.80 12.02
CA LYS A 52 27.15 1.32 12.17
C LYS A 52 28.10 0.80 11.09
N THR A 53 27.90 -0.42 10.64
CA THR A 53 28.72 -1.04 9.58
C THR A 53 28.04 -0.97 8.22
N TRP A 54 26.74 -1.32 8.16
CA TRP A 54 25.97 -1.38 6.91
C TRP A 54 25.94 -0.04 6.17
N SER A 55 25.80 1.08 6.86
CA SER A 55 25.82 2.42 6.27
C SER A 55 27.13 2.80 5.57
N HIS A 56 28.20 2.07 5.82
CA HIS A 56 29.54 2.26 5.23
C HIS A 56 29.89 1.19 4.18
N THR A 57 29.03 0.21 3.96
CA THR A 57 29.24 -0.78 2.89
C THR A 57 29.15 -0.14 1.51
N SER A 58 29.80 -0.75 0.54
CA SER A 58 29.69 -0.32 -0.85
C SER A 58 28.26 -0.55 -1.39
N LEU A 59 27.84 0.25 -2.36
CA LEU A 59 26.56 0.03 -3.04
C LEU A 59 26.48 -1.36 -3.68
N ASN A 60 27.61 -1.84 -4.27
CA ASN A 60 27.66 -3.16 -4.90
C ASN A 60 27.42 -4.29 -3.88
N GLU A 61 27.95 -4.16 -2.67
CA GLU A 61 27.70 -5.13 -1.60
C GLU A 61 26.22 -5.16 -1.20
N ARG A 62 25.62 -3.99 -1.02
CA ARG A 62 24.18 -3.87 -0.70
C ARG A 62 23.30 -4.47 -1.78
N ILE A 63 23.56 -4.14 -3.05
CA ILE A 63 22.86 -4.73 -4.20
C ILE A 63 23.09 -6.25 -4.25
N GLY A 64 24.29 -6.72 -3.98
CA GLY A 64 24.59 -8.16 -3.94
C GLY A 64 23.71 -8.93 -2.95
N TRP A 65 23.50 -8.40 -1.75
CA TRP A 65 22.59 -8.99 -0.77
C TRP A 65 21.12 -8.91 -1.20
N MET A 66 20.70 -7.78 -1.78
CA MET A 66 19.36 -7.64 -2.33
C MET A 66 19.09 -8.68 -3.41
N MET A 67 20.03 -8.89 -4.34
CA MET A 67 19.86 -9.88 -5.42
C MET A 67 19.85 -11.31 -4.89
N LYS A 68 20.69 -11.66 -3.91
CA LYS A 68 20.64 -12.98 -3.26
C LYS A 68 19.28 -13.27 -2.63
N LEU A 69 18.70 -12.28 -1.94
CA LEU A 69 17.36 -12.45 -1.35
C LEU A 69 16.28 -12.55 -2.43
N LYS A 70 16.37 -11.75 -3.48
CA LYS A 70 15.46 -11.83 -4.64
C LYS A 70 15.45 -13.25 -5.23
N GLU A 71 16.62 -13.84 -5.50
CA GLU A 71 16.74 -15.19 -6.06
C GLU A 71 16.16 -16.25 -5.11
N ALA A 72 16.40 -16.13 -3.80
CA ALA A 72 15.81 -17.02 -2.81
C ALA A 72 14.28 -16.94 -2.80
N CYS A 73 13.72 -15.71 -2.90
CA CYS A 73 12.27 -15.51 -2.98
C CYS A 73 11.69 -16.05 -4.30
N LEU A 74 12.39 -15.88 -5.41
CA LEU A 74 11.97 -16.44 -6.71
C LEU A 74 11.91 -17.98 -6.68
N ALA A 75 12.86 -18.63 -6.02
CA ALA A 75 12.89 -20.07 -5.85
C ALA A 75 11.71 -20.60 -5.01
N GLU A 76 11.14 -19.78 -4.14
CA GLU A 76 10.01 -20.11 -3.26
C GLU A 76 8.70 -19.41 -3.67
N LYS A 77 8.62 -18.97 -4.93
CA LYS A 77 7.48 -18.19 -5.44
C LYS A 77 6.13 -18.83 -5.13
N GLU A 78 5.98 -20.13 -5.42
CA GLU A 78 4.71 -20.84 -5.25
C GLU A 78 4.29 -20.86 -3.77
N THR A 79 5.24 -21.09 -2.87
CA THR A 79 4.99 -21.06 -1.42
C THR A 79 4.55 -19.68 -0.95
N ILE A 80 5.24 -18.61 -1.37
CA ILE A 80 4.91 -17.24 -0.96
C ILE A 80 3.55 -16.82 -1.54
N VAL A 81 3.25 -17.15 -2.79
CA VAL A 81 1.96 -16.86 -3.43
C VAL A 81 0.83 -17.60 -2.73
N ASP A 82 1.01 -18.88 -2.39
CA ASP A 82 0.01 -19.66 -1.66
C ASP A 82 -0.27 -19.09 -0.27
N LEU A 83 0.78 -18.69 0.47
CA LEU A 83 0.63 -18.02 1.78
C LEU A 83 -0.20 -16.73 1.63
N MET A 84 0.14 -15.86 0.66
CA MET A 84 -0.59 -14.61 0.44
C MET A 84 -2.05 -14.83 0.03
N ALA A 85 -2.31 -15.84 -0.81
CA ALA A 85 -3.68 -16.18 -1.20
C ALA A 85 -4.49 -16.67 0.02
N ARG A 86 -3.89 -17.48 0.87
CA ARG A 86 -4.56 -18.03 2.06
C ARG A 86 -4.77 -17.00 3.16
N GLU A 87 -3.72 -16.26 3.56
CA GLU A 87 -3.83 -15.30 4.68
C GLU A 87 -4.57 -14.01 4.29
N GLY A 88 -4.53 -13.61 3.01
CA GLY A 88 -5.21 -12.40 2.51
C GLY A 88 -6.56 -12.65 1.82
N GLY A 89 -6.92 -13.91 1.58
CA GLY A 89 -8.13 -14.25 0.80
C GLY A 89 -8.06 -13.83 -0.66
N LYS A 90 -6.89 -13.41 -1.16
CA LYS A 90 -6.73 -12.96 -2.55
C LYS A 90 -6.93 -14.09 -3.53
N SER A 91 -7.39 -13.77 -4.75
CA SER A 91 -7.26 -14.72 -5.86
C SER A 91 -5.78 -15.06 -6.10
N TYR A 92 -5.52 -16.25 -6.62
CA TYR A 92 -4.14 -16.67 -6.93
C TYR A 92 -3.47 -15.77 -7.99
N THR A 93 -4.25 -15.19 -8.90
CA THR A 93 -3.77 -14.17 -9.85
C THR A 93 -3.33 -12.90 -9.13
N GLU A 94 -4.12 -12.37 -8.19
CA GLU A 94 -3.76 -11.17 -7.44
C GLU A 94 -2.59 -11.40 -6.49
N ALA A 95 -2.49 -12.57 -5.87
CA ALA A 95 -1.33 -12.94 -5.07
C ALA A 95 -0.06 -13.04 -5.92
N GLY A 96 -0.17 -13.58 -7.14
CA GLY A 96 0.93 -13.59 -8.11
C GLY A 96 1.36 -12.20 -8.55
N ASN A 97 0.41 -11.28 -8.75
CA ASN A 97 0.69 -9.87 -9.08
C ASN A 97 1.40 -9.15 -7.92
N ASP A 98 0.97 -9.38 -6.69
CA ASP A 98 1.62 -8.86 -5.48
C ASP A 98 3.07 -9.34 -5.37
N PHE A 99 3.29 -10.65 -5.56
CA PHE A 99 4.64 -11.22 -5.60
C PHE A 99 5.51 -10.61 -6.70
N ASN A 100 4.98 -10.45 -7.91
CA ASN A 100 5.72 -9.85 -9.01
C ASN A 100 6.10 -8.38 -8.73
N ALA A 101 5.21 -7.61 -8.11
CA ALA A 101 5.50 -6.25 -7.67
C ALA A 101 6.64 -6.24 -6.63
N PHE A 102 6.59 -7.12 -5.63
CA PHE A 102 7.65 -7.31 -4.63
C PHE A 102 9.02 -7.58 -5.29
N ILE A 103 9.07 -8.52 -6.23
CA ILE A 103 10.31 -8.88 -6.94
C ILE A 103 10.86 -7.73 -7.78
N ASN A 104 9.99 -6.92 -8.37
CA ASN A 104 10.38 -5.77 -9.17
C ASN A 104 11.06 -4.67 -8.36
N TYR A 105 10.69 -4.49 -7.09
CA TYR A 105 11.31 -3.47 -6.23
C TYR A 105 12.80 -3.72 -5.97
N PHE A 106 13.26 -4.96 -5.95
CA PHE A 106 14.70 -5.25 -5.83
C PHE A 106 15.49 -4.65 -6.99
N GLY A 107 15.02 -4.87 -8.22
CA GLY A 107 15.67 -4.30 -9.42
C GLY A 107 15.57 -2.78 -9.44
N PHE A 108 14.38 -2.25 -9.21
CA PHE A 108 14.13 -0.81 -9.25
C PHE A 108 15.02 -0.04 -8.27
N TYR A 109 14.98 -0.37 -6.98
CA TYR A 109 15.77 0.36 -5.97
C TYR A 109 17.27 0.13 -6.11
N SER A 110 17.70 -1.01 -6.64
CA SER A 110 19.12 -1.25 -6.97
C SER A 110 19.60 -0.31 -8.07
N GLU A 111 18.79 -0.06 -9.09
CA GLU A 111 19.13 0.86 -10.18
C GLU A 111 19.02 2.32 -9.74
N GLU A 112 17.99 2.68 -8.98
CA GLU A 112 17.85 4.07 -8.49
C GLU A 112 18.97 4.45 -7.51
N ALA A 113 19.43 3.52 -6.66
CA ALA A 113 20.53 3.80 -5.75
C ALA A 113 21.85 4.16 -6.46
N LYS A 114 22.04 3.69 -7.70
CA LYS A 114 23.18 4.09 -8.54
C LYS A 114 23.09 5.53 -9.06
N ARG A 115 21.89 6.13 -9.03
CA ARG A 115 21.61 7.49 -9.51
C ARG A 115 21.58 8.53 -8.41
N ILE A 116 21.62 8.09 -7.13
CA ILE A 116 21.69 9.02 -5.99
C ILE A 116 22.98 9.84 -6.06
N ARG A 117 22.82 11.15 -6.09
CA ARG A 117 23.92 12.10 -6.22
C ARG A 117 23.89 13.12 -5.10
N GLY A 118 25.08 13.59 -4.73
CA GLY A 118 25.27 14.85 -4.07
C GLY A 118 25.24 16.01 -5.05
N SER A 119 25.46 17.19 -4.59
CA SER A 119 25.68 18.40 -5.40
C SER A 119 26.82 19.20 -4.85
N ASP A 120 27.56 19.84 -5.74
CA ASP A 120 28.49 20.90 -5.45
C ASP A 120 27.79 22.26 -5.54
N ILE A 121 28.16 23.18 -4.68
CA ILE A 121 27.64 24.55 -4.66
C ILE A 121 28.82 25.47 -4.90
N VAL A 122 28.79 26.14 -6.05
CA VAL A 122 29.78 27.18 -6.37
C VAL A 122 29.38 28.49 -5.70
N GLU A 123 30.21 28.99 -4.81
CA GLU A 123 30.02 30.29 -4.20
C GLU A 123 30.54 31.37 -5.15
N MET A 124 29.62 32.14 -5.75
CA MET A 124 29.94 33.25 -6.59
C MET A 124 30.18 34.51 -5.74
N GLY A 125 31.41 35.05 -5.76
CA GLY A 125 31.74 36.33 -5.15
C GLY A 125 32.36 36.29 -3.74
N ALA A 126 32.89 35.16 -3.32
CA ALA A 126 33.68 35.13 -2.05
C ALA A 126 34.96 35.95 -2.12
N ALA A 127 35.05 36.98 -1.31
CA ALA A 127 36.21 37.89 -1.28
C ALA A 127 37.48 37.22 -0.70
N ARG A 128 37.46 35.96 -0.30
CA ARG A 128 38.54 35.23 0.39
C ARG A 128 38.76 33.80 -0.17
N GLY A 129 39.25 33.72 -1.40
CA GLY A 129 39.70 32.47 -1.96
C GLY A 129 38.55 31.46 -2.31
N ALA A 130 38.88 30.47 -3.12
CA ALA A 130 37.89 29.44 -3.54
C ALA A 130 37.63 28.48 -2.37
N SER A 131 36.39 28.42 -1.88
CA SER A 131 35.94 27.36 -1.00
C SER A 131 35.22 26.28 -1.79
N PHE A 132 35.51 25.00 -1.51
CA PHE A 132 34.73 23.89 -2.03
C PHE A 132 33.55 23.60 -1.08
N ASN A 133 32.34 23.74 -1.60
CA ASN A 133 31.13 23.40 -0.89
C ASN A 133 30.42 22.24 -1.57
N ALA A 134 30.00 21.24 -0.82
CA ALA A 134 29.27 20.09 -1.32
C ALA A 134 28.12 19.69 -0.41
N LEU A 135 27.06 19.17 -1.03
CA LEU A 135 26.00 18.43 -0.34
C LEU A 135 26.18 16.94 -0.60
N ILE A 136 26.33 16.17 0.45
CA ILE A 136 26.48 14.72 0.34
C ILE A 136 25.29 14.02 0.98
N LYS A 137 24.79 12.98 0.31
CA LYS A 137 23.74 12.10 0.82
C LYS A 137 24.33 11.05 1.77
N ARG A 138 23.72 10.88 2.92
CA ARG A 138 24.11 9.90 3.93
C ARG A 138 22.91 9.05 4.29
N PRO A 139 23.05 7.71 4.46
CA PRO A 139 21.97 6.88 4.98
C PRO A 139 21.35 7.48 6.24
N LEU A 140 20.01 7.48 6.32
CA LEU A 140 19.29 8.18 7.36
C LEU A 140 19.46 7.54 8.74
N GLY A 141 19.36 6.20 8.83
CA GLY A 141 19.40 5.46 10.08
C GLY A 141 18.55 4.19 10.07
N VAL A 142 18.00 3.86 11.23
CA VAL A 142 17.05 2.77 11.40
C VAL A 142 15.67 3.21 10.92
N VAL A 143 15.03 2.40 10.10
CA VAL A 143 13.67 2.59 9.58
C VAL A 143 12.72 1.58 10.23
N VAL A 144 11.62 2.04 10.81
CA VAL A 144 10.51 1.18 11.22
C VAL A 144 9.44 1.23 10.14
N GLY A 145 9.05 0.07 9.61
CA GLY A 145 8.01 -0.06 8.58
C GLY A 145 6.76 -0.77 9.09
N TYR A 146 5.61 -0.10 9.04
CA TYR A 146 4.29 -0.70 9.31
C TYR A 146 3.64 -1.06 7.99
N LEU A 147 3.27 -2.34 7.83
CA LEU A 147 2.83 -2.89 6.56
C LEU A 147 1.34 -3.25 6.64
N ALA A 148 0.57 -2.75 5.69
CA ALA A 148 -0.84 -3.10 5.55
C ALA A 148 -1.01 -4.55 5.05
N TRP A 149 -2.17 -5.11 5.35
CA TRP A 149 -2.51 -6.50 5.04
C TRP A 149 -2.89 -6.74 3.56
N ASN A 150 -3.23 -5.70 2.83
CA ASN A 150 -3.79 -5.85 1.48
C ASN A 150 -2.77 -6.27 0.40
N MET A 151 -1.49 -5.94 0.58
CA MET A 151 -0.39 -6.29 -0.35
C MET A 151 0.83 -6.80 0.43
N PRO A 152 0.75 -7.96 1.12
CA PRO A 152 1.72 -8.35 2.14
C PRO A 152 3.16 -8.45 1.64
N ALA A 153 3.43 -9.02 0.46
CA ALA A 153 4.79 -9.08 -0.07
C ALA A 153 5.26 -7.75 -0.67
N SER A 154 4.41 -7.09 -1.45
CA SER A 154 4.71 -5.79 -2.05
C SER A 154 5.07 -4.75 -0.99
N ASN A 155 4.31 -4.69 0.10
CA ASN A 155 4.55 -3.76 1.20
C ASN A 155 5.89 -4.05 1.92
N VAL A 156 6.30 -5.33 2.05
CA VAL A 156 7.66 -5.66 2.50
C VAL A 156 8.71 -5.06 1.57
N GLY A 157 8.56 -5.26 0.26
CA GLY A 157 9.49 -4.75 -0.74
C GLY A 157 9.60 -3.23 -0.74
N LEU A 158 8.48 -2.51 -0.60
CA LEU A 158 8.42 -1.05 -0.56
C LEU A 158 9.20 -0.43 0.60
N LYS A 159 9.37 -1.15 1.71
CA LYS A 159 10.08 -0.62 2.89
C LYS A 159 11.47 -1.25 3.04
N MET A 160 11.63 -2.51 2.72
CA MET A 160 12.88 -3.24 2.81
C MET A 160 13.89 -2.83 1.73
N CYS A 161 13.47 -2.83 0.46
CA CYS A 161 14.39 -2.58 -0.65
C CYS A 161 15.04 -1.18 -0.60
N PRO A 162 14.30 -0.07 -0.41
CA PRO A 162 14.93 1.26 -0.28
C PRO A 162 15.78 1.37 0.98
N SER A 163 15.40 0.74 2.10
CA SER A 163 16.24 0.68 3.31
C SER A 163 17.59 0.04 3.01
N MET A 164 17.58 -1.15 2.41
CA MET A 164 18.82 -1.86 2.07
C MET A 164 19.65 -1.08 1.05
N ALA A 165 19.04 -0.60 -0.02
CA ALA A 165 19.73 0.10 -1.12
C ALA A 165 20.40 1.39 -0.64
N SER A 166 19.75 2.16 0.24
CA SER A 166 20.29 3.41 0.79
C SER A 166 21.41 3.19 1.81
N GLY A 167 21.51 2.00 2.41
CA GLY A 167 22.40 1.70 3.54
C GLY A 167 21.75 1.96 4.90
N CYS A 168 20.45 2.14 4.95
CA CYS A 168 19.63 2.07 6.17
C CYS A 168 19.43 0.62 6.60
N THR A 169 19.04 0.43 7.85
CA THR A 169 18.55 -0.85 8.38
C THR A 169 17.07 -0.74 8.70
N CYS A 170 16.35 -1.87 8.74
CA CYS A 170 14.92 -1.79 8.98
C CYS A 170 14.39 -2.83 9.98
N VAL A 171 13.30 -2.42 10.65
CA VAL A 171 12.44 -3.27 11.46
C VAL A 171 11.05 -3.19 10.86
N LEU A 172 10.57 -4.28 10.28
CA LEU A 172 9.30 -4.35 9.59
C LEU A 172 8.27 -5.07 10.46
N ARG A 173 7.10 -4.44 10.59
CA ARG A 173 5.95 -5.01 11.29
C ARG A 173 4.83 -5.26 10.29
N PRO A 174 4.72 -6.47 9.72
CA PRO A 174 3.56 -6.86 8.94
C PRO A 174 2.29 -6.82 9.80
N SER A 175 1.16 -6.65 9.12
CA SER A 175 -0.15 -6.75 9.76
C SER A 175 -0.31 -8.10 10.45
N THR A 176 -0.99 -8.12 11.58
CA THR A 176 -1.37 -9.37 12.26
C THR A 176 -2.32 -10.24 11.44
N GLN A 177 -2.99 -9.69 10.45
CA GLN A 177 -3.89 -10.44 9.57
C GLN A 177 -3.14 -11.21 8.47
N THR A 178 -1.99 -10.69 8.00
CA THR A 178 -1.20 -11.30 6.91
C THR A 178 0.29 -11.30 7.22
N PRO A 179 0.74 -11.99 8.26
CA PRO A 179 2.14 -12.00 8.67
C PRO A 179 2.98 -13.09 7.98
N LEU A 180 2.36 -14.17 7.48
CA LEU A 180 3.06 -15.41 7.12
C LEU A 180 3.98 -15.24 5.92
N ALA A 181 3.53 -14.54 4.87
CA ALA A 181 4.36 -14.28 3.70
C ALA A 181 5.60 -13.42 4.06
N ALA A 182 5.43 -12.39 4.90
CA ALA A 182 6.54 -11.57 5.37
C ALA A 182 7.53 -12.37 6.23
N MET A 183 7.05 -13.25 7.10
CA MET A 183 7.89 -14.15 7.91
C MET A 183 8.64 -15.16 7.04
N LYS A 184 8.01 -15.68 5.97
CA LYS A 184 8.69 -16.54 5.00
C LYS A 184 9.85 -15.81 4.30
N ILE A 185 9.70 -14.53 3.97
CA ILE A 185 10.80 -13.71 3.45
C ILE A 185 11.93 -13.61 4.48
N GLY A 186 11.63 -13.47 5.77
CA GLY A 186 12.61 -13.50 6.86
C GLY A 186 13.34 -14.83 6.98
N GLU A 187 12.65 -15.96 6.84
CA GLU A 187 13.25 -17.31 6.79
C GLU A 187 14.26 -17.42 5.63
N LEU A 188 13.91 -16.89 4.47
CA LEU A 188 14.79 -16.87 3.32
C LEU A 188 16.00 -15.98 3.53
N ALA A 189 15.86 -14.86 4.25
CA ALA A 189 16.98 -14.01 4.63
C ALA A 189 17.97 -14.75 5.55
N GLU A 190 17.49 -15.55 6.51
CA GLU A 190 18.36 -16.43 7.32
C GLU A 190 19.05 -17.49 6.45
N LYS A 191 18.28 -18.17 5.60
CA LYS A 191 18.79 -19.25 4.72
C LYS A 191 19.95 -18.80 3.83
N ILE A 192 19.93 -17.57 3.34
CA ILE A 192 21.04 -17.02 2.53
C ILE A 192 22.19 -16.45 3.38
N GLY A 193 22.09 -16.47 4.70
CA GLY A 193 23.08 -15.90 5.61
C GLY A 193 23.18 -14.38 5.55
N MET A 194 22.03 -13.65 5.39
CA MET A 194 22.00 -12.19 5.39
C MET A 194 22.65 -11.64 6.67
N PRO A 195 23.50 -10.61 6.59
CA PRO A 195 24.13 -10.05 7.79
C PRO A 195 23.10 -9.63 8.84
N ALA A 196 23.39 -9.95 10.10
CA ALA A 196 22.47 -9.76 11.21
C ALA A 196 22.06 -8.29 11.38
N GLY A 197 20.79 -8.06 11.72
CA GLY A 197 20.25 -6.75 12.06
C GLY A 197 19.92 -5.81 10.88
N ILE A 198 20.35 -6.10 9.64
CA ILE A 198 20.05 -5.25 8.47
C ILE A 198 18.54 -5.18 8.22
N VAL A 199 17.89 -6.34 8.26
CA VAL A 199 16.44 -6.52 8.16
C VAL A 199 15.98 -7.29 9.39
N ASN A 200 14.89 -6.83 10.00
CA ASN A 200 14.20 -7.53 11.06
C ASN A 200 12.72 -7.56 10.74
N ILE A 201 12.05 -8.70 10.91
CA ILE A 201 10.61 -8.89 10.63
C ILE A 201 9.97 -9.52 11.85
N LEU A 202 9.06 -8.78 12.46
CA LEU A 202 8.35 -9.23 13.65
C LEU A 202 6.90 -8.73 13.63
N THR A 203 5.98 -9.50 14.18
CA THR A 203 4.57 -9.11 14.26
C THR A 203 4.04 -9.17 15.69
N GLY A 204 2.94 -8.45 15.90
CA GLY A 204 2.25 -8.41 17.20
C GLY A 204 1.22 -7.29 17.25
N PRO A 205 0.44 -7.17 18.34
CA PRO A 205 -0.61 -6.17 18.50
C PRO A 205 -0.09 -4.74 18.30
N ALA A 206 -0.92 -3.89 17.69
CA ALA A 206 -0.54 -2.52 17.36
C ALA A 206 -0.35 -1.65 18.61
N ASP A 207 -1.20 -1.85 19.59
CA ASP A 207 -1.18 -1.14 20.89
C ASP A 207 -0.01 -1.55 21.79
N VAL A 208 0.59 -2.71 21.58
CA VAL A 208 1.76 -3.19 22.33
C VAL A 208 3.03 -3.05 21.51
N ILE A 209 3.17 -3.84 20.45
CA ILE A 209 4.39 -3.89 19.64
C ILE A 209 4.51 -2.67 18.73
N GLY A 210 3.40 -2.25 18.09
CA GLY A 210 3.39 -1.02 17.29
C GLY A 210 3.78 0.19 18.14
N LYS A 211 3.14 0.37 19.28
CA LYS A 211 3.44 1.45 20.22
C LYS A 211 4.90 1.43 20.71
N ARG A 212 5.44 0.23 21.00
CA ARG A 212 6.84 0.11 21.40
C ARG A 212 7.81 0.54 20.31
N LEU A 213 7.60 0.11 19.09
CA LEU A 213 8.44 0.47 17.95
C LEU A 213 8.36 1.97 17.66
N SER A 214 7.15 2.56 17.59
CA SER A 214 6.96 3.99 17.34
C SER A 214 7.53 4.86 18.46
N GLY A 215 7.31 4.48 19.73
CA GLY A 215 7.75 5.21 20.91
C GLY A 215 9.25 5.15 21.18
N SER A 216 10.00 4.26 20.52
CA SER A 216 11.45 4.18 20.67
C SER A 216 12.16 5.42 20.09
N ARG A 217 13.31 5.79 20.65
CA ARG A 217 14.18 6.85 20.13
C ARG A 217 15.17 6.36 19.07
N ILE A 218 15.24 5.05 18.81
CA ILE A 218 16.16 4.46 17.85
C ILE A 218 15.78 4.78 16.39
N PRO A 219 14.51 4.69 15.97
CA PRO A 219 14.15 4.95 14.59
C PRO A 219 14.45 6.39 14.18
N ALA A 220 15.20 6.57 13.09
CA ALA A 220 15.36 7.84 12.41
C ALA A 220 14.16 8.14 11.49
N MET A 221 13.45 7.08 11.04
CA MET A 221 12.27 7.19 10.19
C MET A 221 11.24 6.16 10.59
N ILE A 222 9.98 6.55 10.52
CA ILE A 222 8.83 5.65 10.57
C ILE A 222 8.09 5.74 9.24
N SER A 223 7.93 4.60 8.57
CA SER A 223 7.19 4.49 7.33
C SER A 223 5.93 3.63 7.55
N VAL A 224 4.78 4.13 7.10
CA VAL A 224 3.48 3.52 7.38
C VAL A 224 2.73 3.31 6.08
N ILE A 225 2.15 2.12 5.92
CA ILE A 225 1.06 1.86 4.97
C ILE A 225 -0.14 1.44 5.81
N GLY A 226 -1.22 2.23 5.77
CA GLY A 226 -2.39 1.99 6.64
C GLY A 226 -3.51 3.00 6.45
N SER A 227 -4.41 3.10 7.42
CA SER A 227 -5.44 4.15 7.43
C SER A 227 -4.89 5.47 7.98
N SER A 228 -5.56 6.60 7.66
CA SER A 228 -5.20 7.92 8.21
C SER A 228 -5.22 7.94 9.74
N ALA A 229 -6.16 7.22 10.35
CA ALA A 229 -6.23 7.08 11.81
C ALA A 229 -4.98 6.37 12.38
N VAL A 230 -4.51 5.30 11.72
CA VAL A 230 -3.26 4.60 12.10
C VAL A 230 -2.04 5.53 11.92
N GLY A 231 -1.99 6.30 10.83
CA GLY A 231 -0.92 7.27 10.60
C GLY A 231 -0.83 8.30 11.74
N LEU A 232 -1.95 8.90 12.10
CA LEU A 232 -2.03 9.86 13.21
C LEU A 232 -1.62 9.24 14.55
N GLU A 233 -2.08 8.03 14.84
CA GLU A 233 -1.72 7.32 16.07
C GLU A 233 -0.21 7.03 16.14
N VAL A 234 0.38 6.57 15.04
CA VAL A 234 1.83 6.33 14.95
C VAL A 234 2.64 7.62 15.13
N MET A 235 2.19 8.75 14.57
CA MET A 235 2.83 10.05 14.79
C MET A 235 2.78 10.46 16.26
N ASN A 236 1.60 10.32 16.89
CA ASN A 236 1.40 10.62 18.31
C ASN A 236 2.30 9.75 19.20
N GLN A 237 2.34 8.45 18.97
CA GLN A 237 3.23 7.52 19.69
C GLN A 237 4.70 7.82 19.44
N GLY A 238 5.06 8.27 18.23
CA GLY A 238 6.41 8.58 17.81
C GLY A 238 6.96 9.92 18.30
N ALA A 239 6.16 10.78 18.92
CA ALA A 239 6.55 12.12 19.41
C ALA A 239 7.55 12.11 20.58
N THR A 240 8.21 11.00 20.82
CA THR A 240 9.27 10.81 21.83
C THR A 240 10.65 11.32 21.38
N SER A 241 10.86 11.50 20.08
CA SER A 241 12.06 12.04 19.45
C SER A 241 11.75 12.57 18.06
N ILE A 242 12.65 13.40 17.50
CA ILE A 242 12.52 13.86 16.13
C ILE A 242 12.77 12.70 15.16
N LYS A 243 11.78 12.38 14.36
CA LYS A 243 11.81 11.33 13.35
C LYS A 243 11.31 11.86 12.01
N LYS A 244 11.79 11.29 10.92
CA LYS A 244 11.17 11.45 9.62
C LYS A 244 9.95 10.51 9.52
N TYR A 245 8.92 10.95 8.82
CA TYR A 245 7.74 10.12 8.51
C TYR A 245 7.56 10.00 7.01
N SER A 246 7.22 8.80 6.53
CA SER A 246 6.78 8.53 5.17
C SER A 246 5.53 7.66 5.28
N MET A 247 4.40 8.18 4.86
CA MET A 247 3.09 7.59 5.15
C MET A 247 2.25 7.52 3.89
N GLU A 248 1.80 6.33 3.59
CA GLU A 248 0.81 6.00 2.57
C GLU A 248 -0.48 5.56 3.26
N LEU A 249 -1.50 6.38 3.16
CA LEU A 249 -2.72 6.24 3.96
C LEU A 249 -3.94 6.03 3.07
N GLY A 250 -5.15 6.23 3.63
CA GLY A 250 -6.40 5.99 2.93
C GLY A 250 -6.65 6.91 1.73
N GLY A 251 -7.53 6.50 0.84
CA GLY A 251 -7.97 7.26 -0.32
C GLY A 251 -9.48 7.27 -0.50
N ASN A 252 -10.01 8.30 -1.17
CA ASN A 252 -11.42 8.41 -1.56
C ASN A 252 -11.52 8.81 -3.04
N ALA A 253 -10.90 7.97 -3.90
CA ALA A 253 -10.63 8.29 -5.28
C ALA A 253 -11.88 8.64 -6.09
N PRO A 254 -11.95 9.87 -6.66
CA PRO A 254 -12.94 10.21 -7.66
C PRO A 254 -12.59 9.53 -8.99
N CYS A 255 -13.61 9.04 -9.70
CA CYS A 255 -13.54 8.60 -11.09
C CYS A 255 -14.50 9.46 -11.90
N ILE A 256 -13.98 10.42 -12.64
CA ILE A 256 -14.74 11.43 -13.38
C ILE A 256 -14.87 10.98 -14.84
N ILE A 257 -16.11 10.83 -15.31
CA ILE A 257 -16.44 10.35 -16.66
C ILE A 257 -17.15 11.49 -17.40
N MET A 258 -16.43 12.13 -18.33
CA MET A 258 -16.91 13.23 -19.15
C MET A 258 -17.72 12.74 -20.36
N PRO A 259 -18.54 13.60 -21.02
CA PRO A 259 -19.47 13.15 -22.08
C PRO A 259 -18.80 12.74 -23.40
N ASP A 260 -17.50 12.95 -23.58
CA ASP A 260 -16.76 12.74 -24.82
C ASP A 260 -16.02 11.39 -24.90
N VAL A 261 -16.43 10.42 -24.08
CA VAL A 261 -15.74 9.12 -23.95
C VAL A 261 -16.52 7.96 -24.59
N ASN A 262 -15.81 6.86 -24.83
CA ASN A 262 -16.44 5.58 -25.16
C ASN A 262 -16.93 4.91 -23.87
N VAL A 263 -18.24 4.90 -23.67
CA VAL A 263 -18.88 4.39 -22.44
C VAL A 263 -18.61 2.89 -22.23
N ASP A 264 -18.58 2.07 -23.30
CA ASP A 264 -18.29 0.63 -23.19
C ASP A 264 -16.88 0.37 -22.62
N GLU A 265 -15.87 1.15 -23.06
CA GLU A 265 -14.50 1.01 -22.58
C GLU A 265 -14.35 1.46 -21.11
N VAL A 266 -14.99 2.58 -20.78
CA VAL A 266 -14.95 3.11 -19.40
C VAL A 266 -15.71 2.20 -18.44
N ALA A 267 -16.88 1.70 -18.80
CA ALA A 267 -17.64 0.75 -17.98
C ALA A 267 -16.85 -0.54 -17.73
N LYS A 268 -16.18 -1.09 -18.74
CA LYS A 268 -15.28 -2.27 -18.60
C LYS A 268 -14.10 -1.97 -17.66
N PHE A 269 -13.50 -0.79 -17.79
CA PHE A 269 -12.41 -0.38 -16.90
C PHE A 269 -12.89 -0.30 -15.45
N VAL A 270 -14.01 0.40 -15.20
CA VAL A 270 -14.57 0.60 -13.86
C VAL A 270 -14.97 -0.73 -13.23
N ALA A 271 -15.67 -1.61 -13.99
CA ALA A 271 -16.07 -2.94 -13.53
C ALA A 271 -14.87 -3.77 -13.05
N ASN A 272 -13.83 -3.86 -13.87
CA ASN A 272 -12.63 -4.65 -13.56
C ASN A 272 -11.77 -4.01 -12.47
N ARG A 273 -11.65 -2.68 -12.48
CA ARG A 273 -10.80 -1.96 -11.54
C ARG A 273 -11.30 -2.06 -10.12
N LYS A 274 -12.61 -1.91 -9.92
CA LYS A 274 -13.23 -1.87 -8.58
C LYS A 274 -13.08 -3.18 -7.81
N VAL A 275 -13.07 -4.32 -8.47
CA VAL A 275 -13.01 -5.65 -7.82
C VAL A 275 -11.60 -6.20 -7.63
N ARG A 276 -10.57 -5.48 -8.07
CA ARG A 276 -9.18 -5.87 -7.77
C ARG A 276 -8.97 -5.95 -6.26
N ILE A 277 -8.42 -7.07 -5.81
CA ILE A 277 -8.23 -7.36 -4.37
C ILE A 277 -9.55 -7.21 -3.60
N SER A 278 -10.68 -7.58 -4.22
CA SER A 278 -12.03 -7.40 -3.64
C SER A 278 -12.34 -5.95 -3.25
N GLY A 279 -11.84 -5.00 -4.01
CA GLY A 279 -11.99 -3.56 -3.74
C GLY A 279 -11.06 -2.99 -2.67
N GLN A 280 -10.19 -3.81 -2.06
CA GLN A 280 -9.40 -3.47 -0.87
C GLN A 280 -8.05 -2.84 -1.21
N GLY A 281 -8.07 -1.77 -1.99
CA GLY A 281 -6.89 -1.00 -2.41
C GLY A 281 -7.05 0.48 -2.11
N CYS A 282 -6.02 1.11 -1.51
CA CYS A 282 -6.00 2.54 -1.19
C CYS A 282 -6.21 3.44 -2.42
N ALA A 283 -5.72 3.01 -3.58
CA ALA A 283 -5.85 3.71 -4.85
C ALA A 283 -6.98 3.14 -5.73
N ASN A 284 -7.99 2.49 -5.14
CA ASN A 284 -9.14 1.99 -5.88
C ASN A 284 -10.21 3.08 -6.06
N ILE A 285 -11.00 2.97 -7.12
CA ILE A 285 -12.14 3.86 -7.38
C ILE A 285 -13.10 3.81 -6.18
N ASN A 286 -13.53 4.97 -5.68
CA ASN A 286 -14.52 5.04 -4.61
C ASN A 286 -15.80 5.74 -5.05
N ARG A 287 -15.71 6.96 -5.59
CA ARG A 287 -16.81 7.79 -6.08
C ARG A 287 -16.79 7.82 -7.61
N ILE A 288 -17.83 7.31 -8.26
CA ILE A 288 -17.95 7.28 -9.73
C ILE A 288 -18.86 8.44 -10.16
N PHE A 289 -18.24 9.54 -10.58
CA PHE A 289 -18.94 10.71 -11.11
C PHE A 289 -19.17 10.52 -12.61
N VAL A 290 -20.44 10.42 -13.02
CA VAL A 290 -20.83 10.25 -14.41
C VAL A 290 -21.57 11.52 -14.86
N HIS A 291 -21.15 12.09 -16.00
CA HIS A 291 -21.88 13.22 -16.59
C HIS A 291 -23.33 12.83 -16.88
N GLU A 292 -24.31 13.67 -16.53
CA GLU A 292 -25.74 13.35 -16.60
C GLU A 292 -26.18 12.82 -17.98
N SER A 293 -25.56 13.29 -19.06
CA SER A 293 -25.88 12.85 -20.42
C SER A 293 -25.47 11.42 -20.75
N LEU A 294 -24.58 10.81 -19.96
CA LEU A 294 -24.11 9.43 -20.16
C LEU A 294 -24.61 8.49 -19.06
N HIS A 295 -25.30 8.99 -18.05
CA HIS A 295 -25.67 8.24 -16.86
C HIS A 295 -26.39 6.92 -17.20
N ASP A 296 -27.51 6.99 -17.91
CA ASP A 296 -28.34 5.82 -18.20
C ASP A 296 -27.58 4.78 -19.04
N GLU A 297 -26.84 5.25 -20.06
CA GLU A 297 -25.99 4.38 -20.89
C GLU A 297 -24.89 3.73 -20.07
N PHE A 298 -24.22 4.47 -19.18
CA PHE A 298 -23.17 3.93 -18.32
C PHE A 298 -23.71 2.87 -17.36
N VAL A 299 -24.83 3.10 -16.72
CA VAL A 299 -25.50 2.14 -15.83
C VAL A 299 -25.91 0.87 -16.59
N GLU A 300 -26.52 1.04 -17.78
CA GLU A 300 -26.91 -0.07 -18.66
C GLU A 300 -25.70 -0.95 -19.04
N LYS A 301 -24.54 -0.36 -19.26
CA LYS A 301 -23.30 -1.08 -19.61
C LYS A 301 -22.60 -1.67 -18.38
N LEU A 302 -22.57 -0.95 -17.25
CA LEU A 302 -21.83 -1.37 -16.06
C LEU A 302 -22.48 -2.56 -15.34
N VAL A 303 -23.81 -2.52 -15.14
CA VAL A 303 -24.50 -3.54 -14.34
C VAL A 303 -24.34 -4.97 -14.88
N PRO A 304 -24.48 -5.25 -16.18
CA PRO A 304 -24.20 -6.58 -16.72
C PRO A 304 -22.76 -7.06 -16.48
N LEU A 305 -21.78 -6.16 -16.64
CA LEU A 305 -20.36 -6.50 -16.42
C LEU A 305 -20.09 -6.86 -14.95
N VAL A 306 -20.73 -6.17 -14.01
CA VAL A 306 -20.61 -6.49 -12.59
C VAL A 306 -21.30 -7.81 -12.25
N LYS A 307 -22.41 -8.14 -12.88
CA LYS A 307 -23.10 -9.44 -12.73
C LYS A 307 -22.27 -10.63 -13.21
N GLU A 308 -21.38 -10.44 -14.18
CA GLU A 308 -20.47 -11.48 -14.69
C GLU A 308 -19.29 -11.77 -13.77
N ILE A 309 -19.04 -10.93 -12.74
CA ILE A 309 -17.93 -11.13 -11.81
C ILE A 309 -18.17 -12.39 -10.99
N GLN A 310 -17.30 -13.37 -11.19
CA GLN A 310 -17.32 -14.60 -10.42
C GLN A 310 -16.79 -14.33 -9.01
N VAL A 311 -17.59 -14.69 -7.98
CA VAL A 311 -17.17 -14.62 -6.57
C VAL A 311 -16.83 -16.03 -6.11
N GLY A 312 -15.66 -16.20 -5.52
CA GLY A 312 -15.18 -17.49 -5.05
C GLY A 312 -13.70 -17.50 -4.77
N TRP A 313 -13.16 -18.64 -4.33
CA TRP A 313 -11.74 -18.76 -4.04
C TRP A 313 -11.28 -20.20 -4.20
N SER A 314 -10.45 -20.46 -5.22
CA SER A 314 -9.74 -21.73 -5.41
C SER A 314 -8.61 -21.55 -6.42
N LYS A 315 -7.72 -22.55 -6.49
CA LYS A 315 -6.66 -22.60 -7.54
C LYS A 315 -7.24 -22.78 -8.96
N ASP A 316 -8.38 -23.43 -9.07
CA ASP A 316 -9.06 -23.67 -10.36
C ASP A 316 -9.85 -22.43 -10.83
N MET A 317 -10.07 -21.46 -9.93
CA MET A 317 -10.70 -20.17 -10.23
C MET A 317 -9.73 -19.00 -9.93
N PRO A 318 -8.57 -18.93 -10.59
CA PRO A 318 -7.48 -18.04 -10.18
C PRO A 318 -7.77 -16.54 -10.35
N LYS A 319 -8.85 -16.19 -11.06
CA LYS A 319 -9.30 -14.81 -11.32
C LYS A 319 -10.60 -14.43 -10.61
N ALA A 320 -11.24 -15.36 -9.90
CA ALA A 320 -12.45 -15.04 -9.17
C ALA A 320 -12.16 -13.97 -8.11
N MET A 321 -13.12 -13.09 -7.85
CA MET A 321 -13.03 -12.15 -6.74
C MET A 321 -13.11 -12.93 -5.42
N GLY A 322 -12.06 -12.86 -4.63
CA GLY A 322 -11.97 -13.48 -3.32
C GLY A 322 -12.83 -12.77 -2.27
N PRO A 323 -12.77 -13.25 -1.01
CA PRO A 323 -13.44 -12.60 0.12
C PRO A 323 -12.82 -11.25 0.46
N LEU A 324 -13.47 -10.51 1.34
CA LEU A 324 -12.87 -9.44 2.13
C LEU A 324 -11.94 -10.04 3.19
N ILE A 325 -11.09 -9.22 3.79
CA ILE A 325 -10.04 -9.69 4.71
C ILE A 325 -10.58 -10.43 5.95
N ASN A 326 -11.79 -10.10 6.37
CA ASN A 326 -12.48 -10.77 7.48
C ASN A 326 -13.99 -10.47 7.47
N VAL A 327 -14.72 -11.15 8.33
CA VAL A 327 -16.18 -11.02 8.48
C VAL A 327 -16.56 -9.59 8.87
N HIS A 328 -15.76 -8.91 9.71
CA HIS A 328 -16.05 -7.52 10.10
C HIS A 328 -16.01 -6.57 8.90
N ALA A 329 -15.05 -6.74 8.00
CA ALA A 329 -14.99 -5.96 6.75
C ALA A 329 -16.20 -6.25 5.84
N ARG A 330 -16.64 -7.52 5.75
CA ARG A 330 -17.86 -7.89 5.01
C ARG A 330 -19.10 -7.22 5.60
N ASP A 331 -19.26 -7.31 6.91
CA ASP A 331 -20.44 -6.78 7.60
C ASP A 331 -20.46 -5.24 7.50
N ARG A 332 -19.30 -4.60 7.48
CA ARG A 332 -19.19 -3.15 7.16
C ARG A 332 -19.69 -2.84 5.75
N MET A 333 -19.40 -3.69 4.73
CA MET A 333 -19.92 -3.47 3.37
C MET A 333 -21.44 -3.58 3.33
N LEU A 334 -22.02 -4.58 4.00
CA LEU A 334 -23.47 -4.73 4.11
C LEU A 334 -24.10 -3.49 4.76
N ALA A 335 -23.51 -2.99 5.84
CA ALA A 335 -23.96 -1.80 6.53
C ALA A 335 -23.86 -0.53 5.67
N LEU A 336 -22.82 -0.36 4.87
CA LEU A 336 -22.66 0.77 3.96
C LEU A 336 -23.69 0.74 2.82
N VAL A 337 -24.00 -0.44 2.27
CA VAL A 337 -25.05 -0.60 1.25
C VAL A 337 -26.41 -0.25 1.86
N GLN A 338 -26.74 -0.77 3.04
CA GLN A 338 -28.00 -0.50 3.69
C GLN A 338 -28.15 1.00 4.03
N ASP A 339 -27.09 1.61 4.56
CA ASP A 339 -27.07 3.06 4.84
C ASP A 339 -27.35 3.89 3.59
N ALA A 340 -26.73 3.58 2.45
CA ALA A 340 -26.96 4.28 1.19
C ALA A 340 -28.41 4.13 0.71
N VAL A 341 -29.00 2.92 0.79
CA VAL A 341 -30.39 2.66 0.43
C VAL A 341 -31.36 3.42 1.35
N ASP A 342 -31.10 3.43 2.66
CA ASP A 342 -31.92 4.16 3.63
C ASP A 342 -31.88 5.68 3.39
N HIS A 343 -30.81 6.20 2.75
CA HIS A 343 -30.69 7.60 2.36
C HIS A 343 -31.12 7.89 0.91
N GLY A 344 -31.71 6.90 0.22
CA GLY A 344 -32.36 7.10 -1.08
C GLY A 344 -31.56 6.65 -2.31
N ALA A 345 -30.39 6.03 -2.16
CA ALA A 345 -29.71 5.37 -3.26
C ALA A 345 -30.47 4.11 -3.70
N GLU A 346 -30.43 3.80 -4.99
CA GLU A 346 -31.01 2.59 -5.55
C GLU A 346 -29.93 1.48 -5.62
N LEU A 347 -30.22 0.32 -5.02
CA LEU A 347 -29.37 -0.88 -5.16
C LEU A 347 -29.74 -1.62 -6.43
N LEU A 348 -28.96 -1.43 -7.49
CA LEU A 348 -29.21 -2.06 -8.80
C LEU A 348 -28.76 -3.52 -8.86
N TYR A 349 -27.74 -3.92 -8.06
CA TYR A 349 -27.24 -5.27 -8.02
C TYR A 349 -26.39 -5.55 -6.76
N GLY A 350 -26.36 -6.81 -6.32
CA GLY A 350 -25.44 -7.36 -5.32
C GLY A 350 -25.72 -6.85 -3.91
N GLY A 351 -24.65 -6.57 -3.16
CA GLY A 351 -24.78 -6.09 -1.78
C GLY A 351 -25.20 -7.16 -0.78
N VAL A 352 -24.99 -8.43 -1.10
CA VAL A 352 -25.43 -9.58 -0.30
C VAL A 352 -24.28 -10.57 -0.07
N ILE A 353 -24.46 -11.48 0.88
CA ILE A 353 -23.58 -12.63 1.05
C ILE A 353 -23.93 -13.65 -0.05
N PRO A 354 -22.96 -14.14 -0.85
CA PRO A 354 -23.25 -15.13 -1.90
C PRO A 354 -23.56 -16.52 -1.31
N GLU A 355 -24.34 -17.30 -2.03
CA GLU A 355 -24.41 -18.75 -1.80
C GLU A 355 -23.16 -19.39 -2.38
N LEU A 356 -22.41 -20.11 -1.56
CA LEU A 356 -21.14 -20.75 -1.91
C LEU A 356 -21.11 -22.20 -1.38
N PRO A 357 -20.21 -23.04 -1.92
CA PRO A 357 -19.98 -24.38 -1.38
C PRO A 357 -19.69 -24.38 0.11
N ASP A 358 -19.99 -25.48 0.80
CA ASP A 358 -19.90 -25.60 2.25
C ASP A 358 -18.52 -25.22 2.81
N GLU A 359 -17.44 -25.54 2.09
CA GLU A 359 -16.06 -25.20 2.47
C GLU A 359 -15.77 -23.69 2.48
N LEU A 360 -16.56 -22.87 1.75
CA LEU A 360 -16.42 -21.42 1.70
C LEU A 360 -17.52 -20.67 2.47
N ARG A 361 -18.48 -21.37 3.04
CA ARG A 361 -19.65 -20.77 3.69
C ARG A 361 -19.30 -19.83 4.85
N ASN A 362 -18.23 -20.13 5.59
CA ASN A 362 -17.76 -19.31 6.70
C ASN A 362 -16.84 -18.15 6.27
N GLY A 363 -16.57 -18.03 4.98
CA GLY A 363 -15.71 -16.99 4.43
C GLY A 363 -16.34 -15.59 4.44
N ALA A 364 -15.50 -14.60 4.33
CA ALA A 364 -15.91 -13.20 4.33
C ALA A 364 -16.31 -12.69 2.93
N PHE A 365 -17.07 -13.48 2.19
CA PHE A 365 -17.48 -13.16 0.83
C PHE A 365 -18.62 -12.13 0.78
N PHE A 366 -18.59 -11.31 -0.27
CA PHE A 366 -19.57 -10.28 -0.54
C PHE A 366 -19.78 -10.16 -2.06
N VAL A 367 -21.03 -10.15 -2.51
CA VAL A 367 -21.34 -9.90 -3.93
C VAL A 367 -21.16 -8.42 -4.22
N PRO A 368 -20.36 -8.01 -5.24
CA PRO A 368 -20.17 -6.61 -5.57
C PRO A 368 -21.50 -5.87 -5.67
N ALA A 369 -21.59 -4.69 -5.03
CA ALA A 369 -22.80 -3.88 -5.02
C ALA A 369 -22.70 -2.75 -6.02
N VAL A 370 -23.79 -2.48 -6.76
CA VAL A 370 -23.94 -1.29 -7.60
C VAL A 370 -25.03 -0.41 -7.00
N LEU A 371 -24.64 0.78 -6.53
CA LEU A 371 -25.52 1.80 -5.98
C LEU A 371 -25.62 2.95 -6.97
N ASP A 372 -26.83 3.32 -7.33
CA ASP A 372 -27.15 4.47 -8.16
C ASP A 372 -27.83 5.56 -7.40
N GLY A 373 -27.75 6.81 -7.90
CA GLY A 373 -28.31 7.97 -7.22
C GLY A 373 -27.63 8.30 -5.88
N VAL A 374 -26.38 7.93 -5.73
CA VAL A 374 -25.58 8.26 -4.54
C VAL A 374 -25.36 9.77 -4.47
N THR A 375 -25.55 10.34 -3.28
CA THR A 375 -25.32 11.77 -2.99
C THR A 375 -24.05 11.96 -2.14
N ASP A 376 -23.52 13.19 -2.13
CA ASP A 376 -22.23 13.48 -1.46
C ASP A 376 -22.31 13.35 0.07
N ASP A 377 -23.48 13.40 0.67
CA ASP A 377 -23.71 13.26 2.12
C ASP A 377 -23.81 11.79 2.59
N MET A 378 -23.94 10.84 1.66
CA MET A 378 -23.96 9.41 1.99
C MET A 378 -22.59 8.91 2.42
N ARG A 379 -22.54 7.99 3.39
CA ARG A 379 -21.28 7.42 3.91
C ARG A 379 -20.41 6.78 2.82
N VAL A 380 -21.01 6.13 1.83
CA VAL A 380 -20.27 5.52 0.70
C VAL A 380 -19.53 6.55 -0.17
N ALA A 381 -19.94 7.83 -0.13
CA ALA A 381 -19.26 8.93 -0.80
C ALA A 381 -18.24 9.64 0.10
N GLN A 382 -18.50 9.70 1.42
CA GLN A 382 -17.65 10.39 2.38
C GLN A 382 -16.49 9.57 2.92
N GLU A 383 -16.72 8.27 3.14
CA GLU A 383 -15.73 7.35 3.70
C GLU A 383 -14.92 6.62 2.61
N GLU A 384 -13.69 6.22 2.92
CA GLU A 384 -13.00 5.20 2.16
C GLU A 384 -13.76 3.87 2.31
N VAL A 385 -14.41 3.40 1.24
CA VAL A 385 -15.20 2.16 1.26
C VAL A 385 -14.31 0.94 1.50
N PHE A 386 -13.16 0.86 0.83
CA PHE A 386 -12.20 -0.25 0.89
C PHE A 386 -12.85 -1.62 0.65
N GLY A 387 -13.74 -1.65 -0.35
CA GLY A 387 -14.52 -2.82 -0.72
C GLY A 387 -15.18 -2.69 -2.10
N PRO A 388 -15.85 -3.73 -2.61
CA PRO A 388 -16.38 -3.78 -3.97
C PRO A 388 -17.79 -3.17 -4.08
N ILE A 389 -17.93 -1.88 -3.71
CA ILE A 389 -19.18 -1.09 -3.88
C ILE A 389 -18.93 -0.03 -4.96
N TYR A 390 -19.72 -0.04 -6.01
CA TYR A 390 -19.74 0.94 -7.08
C TYR A 390 -20.74 2.03 -6.70
N SER A 391 -20.27 3.20 -6.27
CA SER A 391 -21.09 4.35 -5.87
C SER A 391 -21.19 5.31 -7.04
N ILE A 392 -22.34 5.38 -7.72
CA ILE A 392 -22.57 6.19 -8.92
C ILE A 392 -23.23 7.50 -8.51
N LEU A 393 -22.58 8.60 -8.87
CA LEU A 393 -23.03 9.98 -8.66
C LEU A 393 -23.12 10.67 -10.03
N THR A 394 -24.14 11.51 -10.24
CA THR A 394 -24.25 12.31 -11.45
C THR A 394 -23.72 13.72 -11.23
N PHE A 395 -23.23 14.35 -12.31
CA PHE A 395 -22.86 15.76 -12.34
C PHE A 395 -23.24 16.40 -13.68
N LYS A 396 -23.30 17.74 -13.76
CA LYS A 396 -23.73 18.49 -14.94
C LYS A 396 -22.61 19.22 -15.66
N ASP A 397 -21.66 19.76 -14.91
CA ASP A 397 -20.58 20.55 -15.49
C ASP A 397 -19.24 20.32 -14.77
N LEU A 398 -18.17 20.83 -15.37
CA LEU A 398 -16.80 20.60 -14.90
C LEU A 398 -16.55 21.28 -13.54
N ASP A 399 -17.08 22.49 -13.31
CA ASP A 399 -16.84 23.22 -12.06
C ASP A 399 -17.51 22.50 -10.89
N GLU A 400 -18.72 21.99 -11.08
CA GLU A 400 -19.42 21.17 -10.11
C GLU A 400 -18.61 19.93 -9.73
N VAL A 401 -18.18 19.12 -10.73
CA VAL A 401 -17.51 17.85 -10.44
C VAL A 401 -16.12 18.05 -9.83
N VAL A 402 -15.39 19.08 -10.21
CA VAL A 402 -14.09 19.42 -9.60
C VAL A 402 -14.29 19.80 -8.12
N ALA A 403 -15.27 20.65 -7.81
CA ALA A 403 -15.57 21.01 -6.42
C ALA A 403 -15.93 19.78 -5.57
N ARG A 404 -16.84 18.93 -6.08
CA ARG A 404 -17.28 17.71 -5.37
C ARG A 404 -16.17 16.65 -5.27
N ALA A 405 -15.36 16.50 -6.28
CA ALA A 405 -14.20 15.58 -6.24
C ALA A 405 -13.22 15.95 -5.12
N ASN A 406 -13.02 17.25 -4.89
CA ASN A 406 -12.13 17.78 -3.86
C ASN A 406 -12.74 17.85 -2.45
N ASP A 407 -14.06 17.73 -2.32
CA ASP A 407 -14.76 17.78 -1.03
C ASP A 407 -14.58 16.47 -0.24
N THR A 408 -13.35 16.24 0.15
CA THR A 408 -12.92 15.11 0.98
C THR A 408 -11.61 15.47 1.67
N PRO A 409 -11.36 14.99 2.91
CA PRO A 409 -10.06 15.17 3.55
C PRO A 409 -8.95 14.34 2.92
N LEU A 410 -9.28 13.43 2.00
CA LEU A 410 -8.33 12.49 1.38
C LEU A 410 -7.93 12.96 -0.02
N GLY A 411 -6.72 12.64 -0.45
CA GLY A 411 -6.21 13.01 -1.77
C GLY A 411 -5.08 12.08 -2.22
N LEU A 412 -5.40 10.79 -2.47
CA LEU A 412 -4.41 9.82 -2.93
C LEU A 412 -4.42 9.72 -4.46
N THR A 413 -5.48 9.15 -5.01
CA THR A 413 -5.61 8.88 -6.44
C THR A 413 -6.93 9.43 -6.97
N GLY A 414 -6.94 9.88 -8.23
CA GLY A 414 -8.12 10.20 -9.01
C GLY A 414 -8.03 9.62 -10.42
N PHE A 415 -9.18 9.44 -11.06
CA PHE A 415 -9.32 8.96 -12.42
C PHE A 415 -10.14 9.95 -13.23
N LEU A 416 -9.68 10.25 -14.45
CA LEU A 416 -10.38 11.14 -15.37
C LEU A 416 -10.47 10.46 -16.74
N PHE A 417 -11.66 10.45 -17.30
CA PHE A 417 -11.92 9.98 -18.66
C PHE A 417 -12.47 11.14 -19.48
N THR A 418 -11.70 11.62 -20.46
CA THR A 418 -12.06 12.67 -21.41
C THR A 418 -11.02 12.76 -22.53
N HIS A 419 -11.40 13.24 -23.69
CA HIS A 419 -10.50 13.57 -24.79
C HIS A 419 -10.34 15.10 -24.98
N ASP A 420 -11.09 15.94 -24.23
CA ASP A 420 -10.93 17.40 -24.27
C ASP A 420 -9.68 17.84 -23.49
N SER A 421 -8.67 18.34 -24.21
CA SER A 421 -7.42 18.81 -23.62
C SER A 421 -7.59 19.97 -22.62
N ARG A 422 -8.67 20.78 -22.75
CA ARG A 422 -8.96 21.87 -21.82
C ARG A 422 -9.47 21.31 -20.48
N VAL A 423 -10.32 20.28 -20.55
CA VAL A 423 -10.77 19.54 -19.35
C VAL A 423 -9.57 18.88 -18.67
N ILE A 424 -8.70 18.23 -19.45
CA ILE A 424 -7.47 17.63 -18.93
C ILE A 424 -6.63 18.68 -18.20
N GLY A 425 -6.35 19.84 -18.86
CA GLY A 425 -5.55 20.92 -18.27
C GLY A 425 -6.15 21.42 -16.96
N ARG A 426 -7.46 21.66 -16.93
CA ARG A 426 -8.17 22.11 -15.74
C ARG A 426 -8.11 21.08 -14.60
N CYS A 427 -8.35 19.80 -14.89
CA CYS A 427 -8.32 18.76 -13.86
C CYS A 427 -6.90 18.49 -13.33
N VAL A 428 -5.86 18.62 -14.17
CA VAL A 428 -4.46 18.51 -13.71
C VAL A 428 -4.10 19.61 -12.71
N GLU A 429 -4.64 20.80 -12.89
CA GLU A 429 -4.41 21.94 -11.99
C GLU A 429 -5.23 21.85 -10.70
N ASP A 430 -6.51 21.44 -10.80
CA ASP A 430 -7.47 21.68 -9.74
C ASP A 430 -7.89 20.43 -8.94
N ILE A 431 -7.71 19.21 -9.47
CA ILE A 431 -8.05 17.99 -8.70
C ILE A 431 -6.98 17.73 -7.64
N GLU A 432 -7.40 17.75 -6.38
CA GLU A 432 -6.53 17.63 -5.21
C GLU A 432 -6.21 16.17 -4.87
N VAL A 433 -5.44 15.51 -5.73
CA VAL A 433 -4.92 14.15 -5.53
C VAL A 433 -3.42 14.10 -5.82
N GLY A 434 -2.72 13.19 -5.16
CA GLY A 434 -1.28 12.97 -5.44
C GLY A 434 -1.04 12.26 -6.77
N GLU A 435 -2.01 11.48 -7.24
CA GLU A 435 -1.96 10.78 -8.53
C GLU A 435 -3.24 11.02 -9.32
N LEU A 436 -3.16 11.66 -10.48
CA LEU A 436 -4.29 11.75 -11.42
C LEU A 436 -4.03 10.87 -12.62
N GLN A 437 -4.90 9.89 -12.87
CA GLN A 437 -4.81 8.96 -13.99
C GLN A 437 -5.82 9.35 -15.06
N ILE A 438 -5.34 9.72 -16.25
CA ILE A 438 -6.17 10.21 -17.35
C ILE A 438 -6.18 9.16 -18.44
N ASN A 439 -7.36 8.66 -18.81
CA ASN A 439 -7.58 7.66 -19.85
C ASN A 439 -6.65 6.44 -19.74
N SER A 440 -6.21 6.10 -18.51
CA SER A 440 -5.18 5.09 -18.30
C SER A 440 -5.77 3.76 -17.87
N PRO A 441 -5.83 2.77 -18.78
CA PRO A 441 -6.30 1.43 -18.42
C PRO A 441 -5.27 0.64 -17.60
N ALA A 442 -3.99 1.01 -17.66
CA ALA A 442 -2.91 0.24 -17.05
C ALA A 442 -2.70 0.55 -15.56
N GLY A 443 -3.20 1.69 -15.05
CA GLY A 443 -3.08 2.07 -13.63
C GLY A 443 -1.63 1.95 -13.12
N PHE A 444 -1.46 1.61 -11.88
CA PHE A 444 -0.24 1.55 -11.06
C PHE A 444 0.92 0.64 -11.50
N ALA A 445 0.97 0.13 -12.72
CA ALA A 445 2.00 -0.84 -13.14
C ALA A 445 3.41 -0.24 -13.25
N ASN A 446 3.56 1.09 -13.30
CA ASN A 446 4.86 1.73 -13.49
C ASN A 446 5.53 2.04 -12.15
N VAL A 447 6.53 1.22 -11.78
CA VAL A 447 7.32 1.39 -10.54
C VAL A 447 8.12 2.71 -10.49
N ASN A 448 8.37 3.34 -11.64
CA ASN A 448 9.07 4.63 -11.72
C ASN A 448 8.17 5.82 -11.33
N MET A 449 6.85 5.63 -11.34
CA MET A 449 5.91 6.66 -10.90
C MET A 449 5.76 6.59 -9.38
N PRO A 450 5.96 7.72 -8.68
CA PRO A 450 5.79 7.76 -7.24
C PRO A 450 4.31 7.58 -6.87
N HIS A 451 4.07 6.95 -5.75
CA HIS A 451 2.76 6.85 -5.09
C HIS A 451 2.70 7.89 -3.99
N ILE A 452 1.88 8.91 -4.18
CA ILE A 452 1.90 10.12 -3.36
C ILE A 452 0.50 10.39 -2.81
N GLY A 453 0.38 10.47 -1.50
CA GLY A 453 -0.79 11.00 -0.84
C GLY A 453 -0.61 12.49 -0.48
N ILE A 454 -1.64 13.28 -0.72
CA ILE A 454 -1.76 14.67 -0.21
C ILE A 454 -2.90 14.74 0.80
N LYS A 455 -3.12 15.88 1.42
CA LYS A 455 -4.12 16.05 2.51
C LYS A 455 -3.89 15.00 3.61
N GLN A 456 -4.93 14.25 4.01
CA GLN A 456 -4.86 13.19 5.02
C GLN A 456 -4.52 11.81 4.43
N SER A 457 -4.19 11.74 3.13
CA SER A 457 -3.81 10.49 2.46
C SER A 457 -2.33 10.16 2.56
N GLY A 458 -1.49 11.08 3.03
CA GLY A 458 -0.10 10.72 3.21
C GLY A 458 0.85 11.88 3.45
N LEU A 459 2.09 11.50 3.69
CA LEU A 459 3.26 12.37 3.84
C LEU A 459 4.47 11.64 3.25
N GLY A 460 5.13 12.24 2.28
CA GLY A 460 6.19 11.57 1.54
C GLY A 460 5.63 10.74 0.37
N CYS A 461 6.33 9.69 -0.03
CA CYS A 461 5.90 8.83 -1.14
C CYS A 461 6.49 7.43 -1.07
N ASP A 462 5.81 6.49 -1.73
CA ASP A 462 6.35 5.18 -2.08
C ASP A 462 6.62 5.12 -3.58
N ARG A 463 7.46 4.20 -4.04
CA ARG A 463 7.86 4.06 -5.45
C ARG A 463 8.51 5.32 -6.02
N GLY A 464 8.92 5.25 -7.28
CA GLY A 464 9.63 6.35 -7.93
C GLY A 464 10.99 6.70 -7.28
N ALA A 465 11.80 7.45 -7.97
CA ALA A 465 13.11 7.88 -7.47
C ALA A 465 13.00 8.72 -6.17
N MET A 466 11.93 9.49 -6.05
CA MET A 466 11.67 10.36 -4.89
C MET A 466 11.57 9.58 -3.59
N SER A 467 10.99 8.37 -3.61
CA SER A 467 10.85 7.55 -2.39
C SER A 467 12.21 7.14 -1.82
N LEU A 468 13.19 6.83 -2.68
CA LEU A 468 14.54 6.49 -2.22
C LEU A 468 15.25 7.68 -1.58
N GLU A 469 14.99 8.90 -2.06
CA GLU A 469 15.53 10.14 -1.50
C GLU A 469 15.16 10.33 -0.03
N GLU A 470 14.03 9.79 0.39
CA GLU A 470 13.56 9.88 1.78
C GLU A 470 14.44 9.12 2.77
N TYR A 471 15.16 8.10 2.31
CA TYR A 471 16.05 7.28 3.12
C TYR A 471 17.43 7.89 3.31
N TYR A 472 17.62 9.14 2.88
CA TYR A 472 18.88 9.88 3.04
C TYR A 472 18.69 11.15 3.87
N SER A 473 19.74 11.50 4.58
CA SER A 473 19.99 12.82 5.14
C SER A 473 21.00 13.57 4.27
N VAL A 474 20.95 14.89 4.28
CA VAL A 474 21.90 15.75 3.56
C VAL A 474 22.92 16.31 4.54
N ARG A 475 24.19 16.18 4.21
CA ARG A 475 25.28 16.80 4.94
C ARG A 475 25.94 17.88 4.08
N ARG A 476 25.99 19.11 4.58
CA ARG A 476 26.82 20.16 3.99
C ARG A 476 28.28 19.92 4.40
N VAL A 477 29.17 19.99 3.42
CA VAL A 477 30.63 19.98 3.64
C VAL A 477 31.19 21.25 3.03
N ALA A 478 32.00 21.97 3.81
CA ALA A 478 32.71 23.15 3.33
C ALA A 478 34.22 22.93 3.60
N ILE A 479 35.03 23.04 2.57
CA ILE A 479 36.47 22.90 2.64
C ILE A 479 37.07 24.26 2.21
N GLN A 480 37.85 24.86 3.09
CA GLN A 480 38.70 26.00 2.73
C GLN A 480 40.12 25.47 2.60
N PRO A 481 40.85 25.80 1.53
CA PRO A 481 42.24 25.37 1.33
C PRO A 481 43.18 26.00 2.34
#